data_6892403797345ae358f4850608385d61
#
_entry.id   6892403797345ae358f4850608385d61
#
_cell.length_a   1.000
_cell.length_b   1.000
_cell.length_c   1.000
_cell.angle_alpha   90.00
_cell.angle_beta   90.00
_cell.angle_gamma   90.00
#
_symmetry.space_group_name_H-M   'P 1'
#
loop_
_entity.id
_entity.type
_entity.pdbx_description
1 polymer ?
#
loop_
_entity_poly.entity_id
_entity_poly.type
_entity_poly.pdbx_seq_one_letter_code
_entity_poly.pdbx_strand_id
1 'polypeptide(L)'
;MPVIDVQVHPFDRNHPGRPWASPSHGLDSATGEEMVAAMNSVGVDGAIMVSSFSAYEYDPSYALEVYKTYPDKFRVVTPVDATNPAIDDVVAKWAATPGARGIRIRMRDGLPMDADHPGLNRAFAAAAKHGLPVNLLCWGILDKGLPHIQRHRDTVIVIDHLGLLQPARPPVPADVWADLPKLLALAQYENVRVKISGACTMSHQPFPYDDIWEPVLRVIDAFGLDRCMWGTDWTRTIGMLTYEQGVTPFRDTKRLSENDKAALMGGTLQKVYKW
;
A
#
# COMPACT_ATOMS: atom_id res chain seq x y z
N MET A 1 3.24 13.38 16.74
CA MET A 1 2.28 12.48 16.07
C MET A 1 3.03 11.22 15.67
N PRO A 2 2.47 10.03 15.79
CA PRO A 2 3.18 8.80 15.43
C PRO A 2 3.51 8.76 13.93
N VAL A 3 4.67 8.20 13.60
CA VAL A 3 5.11 7.90 12.24
C VAL A 3 4.67 6.49 11.89
N ILE A 4 3.79 6.35 10.89
CA ILE A 4 3.19 5.07 10.53
C ILE A 4 3.36 4.82 9.04
N ASP A 5 4.01 3.72 8.69
CA ASP A 5 4.24 3.29 7.31
C ASP A 5 2.94 2.70 6.71
N VAL A 6 2.47 3.23 5.59
CA VAL A 6 1.20 2.76 5.00
C VAL A 6 1.32 1.45 4.23
N GLN A 7 2.55 0.93 4.04
CA GLN A 7 2.75 -0.26 3.22
C GLN A 7 4.03 -1.01 3.57
N VAL A 8 3.87 -2.17 4.22
CA VAL A 8 4.95 -3.15 4.43
C VAL A 8 4.43 -4.57 4.18
N HIS A 9 5.33 -5.51 3.86
CA HIS A 9 4.99 -6.88 3.49
C HIS A 9 5.87 -7.89 4.23
N PRO A 10 5.72 -8.10 5.55
CA PRO A 10 6.43 -9.17 6.22
C PRO A 10 5.95 -10.54 5.75
N PHE A 11 6.87 -11.50 5.69
CA PHE A 11 6.62 -12.90 5.34
C PHE A 11 7.65 -13.82 6.00
N ASP A 12 7.22 -15.04 6.31
CA ASP A 12 8.05 -16.08 6.90
C ASP A 12 8.84 -16.86 5.83
N ARG A 13 9.81 -17.66 6.25
CA ARG A 13 10.55 -18.57 5.38
C ARG A 13 9.60 -19.56 4.69
N ASN A 14 9.98 -19.96 3.49
CA ASN A 14 9.31 -21.06 2.81
C ASN A 14 9.60 -22.39 3.52
N HIS A 15 8.55 -23.04 4.03
CA HIS A 15 8.67 -24.34 4.68
C HIS A 15 7.36 -25.15 4.56
N PRO A 16 7.38 -26.50 4.80
CA PRO A 16 6.18 -27.34 4.61
C PRO A 16 4.94 -26.90 5.37
N GLY A 17 5.09 -26.28 6.55
CA GLY A 17 3.97 -25.76 7.35
C GLY A 17 3.40 -24.43 6.85
N ARG A 18 4.18 -23.71 5.99
CA ARG A 18 3.78 -22.43 5.37
C ARG A 18 4.46 -22.29 4.00
N PRO A 19 4.03 -23.08 3.01
CA PRO A 19 4.63 -23.03 1.68
C PRO A 19 4.30 -21.71 0.99
N TRP A 20 5.26 -21.17 0.24
CA TRP A 20 5.02 -20.01 -0.62
C TRP A 20 4.32 -20.41 -1.91
N ALA A 21 3.38 -19.59 -2.34
CA ALA A 21 2.71 -19.73 -3.64
C ALA A 21 3.65 -19.42 -4.82
N SER A 22 4.60 -18.49 -4.62
CA SER A 22 5.62 -18.17 -5.61
C SER A 22 6.94 -17.77 -4.93
N PRO A 23 8.09 -17.89 -5.63
CA PRO A 23 9.38 -17.49 -5.08
C PRO A 23 9.39 -16.02 -4.62
N SER A 24 10.05 -15.74 -3.50
CA SER A 24 10.25 -14.37 -3.04
C SER A 24 11.25 -13.63 -3.92
N HIS A 25 11.21 -12.30 -3.84
CA HIS A 25 12.06 -11.41 -4.65
C HIS A 25 13.51 -11.30 -4.11
N GLY A 26 14.09 -12.39 -3.61
CA GLY A 26 15.50 -12.45 -3.23
C GLY A 26 15.78 -12.41 -1.72
N LEU A 27 14.75 -12.51 -0.88
CA LEU A 27 14.88 -12.73 0.55
C LEU A 27 14.36 -14.12 0.93
N ASP A 28 15.01 -14.76 1.89
CA ASP A 28 14.52 -16.01 2.47
C ASP A 28 13.37 -15.77 3.47
N SER A 29 13.34 -14.60 4.09
CA SER A 29 12.29 -14.14 5.00
C SER A 29 12.37 -12.63 5.20
N ALA A 30 11.29 -12.05 5.69
CA ALA A 30 11.23 -10.72 6.30
C ALA A 30 10.14 -10.79 7.37
N THR A 31 10.48 -11.36 8.52
CA THR A 31 9.51 -11.66 9.56
C THR A 31 8.93 -10.42 10.20
N GLY A 32 7.81 -10.59 10.94
CA GLY A 32 7.23 -9.51 11.73
C GLY A 32 8.21 -8.95 12.76
N GLU A 33 9.07 -9.79 13.35
CA GLU A 33 10.12 -9.36 14.29
C GLU A 33 11.20 -8.51 13.58
N GLU A 34 11.69 -8.97 12.43
CA GLU A 34 12.66 -8.22 11.61
C GLU A 34 12.07 -6.87 11.17
N MET A 35 10.76 -6.85 10.83
CA MET A 35 10.05 -5.61 10.49
C MET A 35 9.99 -4.65 11.68
N VAL A 36 9.64 -5.14 12.88
CA VAL A 36 9.62 -4.32 14.10
C VAL A 36 11.01 -3.78 14.43
N ALA A 37 12.06 -4.61 14.29
CA ALA A 37 13.43 -4.16 14.48
C ALA A 37 13.84 -3.04 13.52
N ALA A 38 13.49 -3.20 12.20
CA ALA A 38 13.74 -2.17 11.20
C ALA A 38 12.99 -0.87 11.49
N MET A 39 11.71 -0.94 11.88
CA MET A 39 10.91 0.22 12.26
C MET A 39 11.50 0.95 13.48
N ASN A 40 11.83 0.20 14.53
CA ASN A 40 12.38 0.77 15.77
C ASN A 40 13.73 1.45 15.54
N SER A 41 14.58 0.93 14.65
CA SER A 41 15.92 1.49 14.37
C SER A 41 15.86 2.91 13.81
N VAL A 42 14.74 3.30 13.19
CA VAL A 42 14.55 4.61 12.58
C VAL A 42 13.34 5.38 13.14
N GLY A 43 12.78 4.95 14.26
CA GLY A 43 11.71 5.66 14.95
C GLY A 43 10.38 5.67 14.20
N VAL A 44 10.03 4.58 13.51
CA VAL A 44 8.69 4.33 12.96
C VAL A 44 7.85 3.58 13.97
N ASP A 45 6.69 4.13 14.33
CA ASP A 45 5.87 3.65 15.44
C ASP A 45 5.01 2.45 15.08
N GLY A 46 4.58 2.35 13.81
CA GLY A 46 3.71 1.28 13.33
C GLY A 46 3.65 1.20 11.82
N ALA A 47 2.91 0.20 11.30
CA ALA A 47 2.71 0.05 9.87
C ALA A 47 1.37 -0.63 9.50
N ILE A 48 0.84 -0.29 8.31
CA ILE A 48 -0.15 -1.12 7.63
C ILE A 48 0.59 -2.28 6.97
N MET A 49 0.36 -3.46 7.51
CA MET A 49 0.86 -4.71 6.95
C MET A 49 -0.11 -5.20 5.88
N VAL A 50 0.32 -5.18 4.63
CA VAL A 50 -0.43 -5.77 3.53
C VAL A 50 0.03 -7.20 3.35
N SER A 51 -0.87 -8.18 3.57
CA SER A 51 -0.53 -9.60 3.43
C SER A 51 0.17 -9.88 2.10
N SER A 52 1.31 -10.58 2.16
CA SER A 52 2.16 -10.82 0.99
C SER A 52 1.48 -11.77 0.01
N PHE A 53 0.99 -11.24 -1.10
CA PHE A 53 0.35 -12.06 -2.13
C PHE A 53 1.32 -13.05 -2.80
N SER A 54 2.56 -12.66 -2.99
CA SER A 54 3.56 -13.55 -3.60
C SER A 54 3.81 -14.79 -2.75
N ALA A 55 3.83 -14.61 -1.42
CA ALA A 55 4.03 -15.72 -0.50
C ALA A 55 2.74 -16.53 -0.26
N TYR A 56 1.59 -15.83 -0.04
CA TYR A 56 0.41 -16.48 0.55
C TYR A 56 -0.89 -16.27 -0.21
N GLU A 57 -0.84 -15.63 -1.39
CA GLU A 57 -2.02 -15.27 -2.19
C GLU A 57 -3.08 -14.56 -1.33
N TYR A 58 -4.23 -15.19 -1.13
CA TYR A 58 -5.37 -14.65 -0.39
C TYR A 58 -5.39 -15.08 1.08
N ASP A 59 -4.38 -15.82 1.56
CA ASP A 59 -4.30 -16.25 2.96
C ASP A 59 -3.65 -15.16 3.85
N PRO A 60 -4.40 -14.54 4.79
CA PRO A 60 -3.86 -13.55 5.70
C PRO A 60 -3.28 -14.15 7.00
N SER A 61 -3.19 -15.48 7.13
CA SER A 61 -2.90 -16.14 8.41
C SER A 61 -1.59 -15.65 9.04
N TYR A 62 -0.51 -15.52 8.25
CA TYR A 62 0.75 -15.01 8.76
C TYR A 62 0.66 -13.55 9.23
N ALA A 63 -0.01 -12.71 8.46
CA ALA A 63 -0.21 -11.32 8.84
C ALA A 63 -1.01 -11.18 10.14
N LEU A 64 -2.00 -12.04 10.36
CA LEU A 64 -2.76 -12.08 11.62
C LEU A 64 -1.94 -12.61 12.80
N GLU A 65 -1.04 -13.56 12.60
CA GLU A 65 -0.09 -14.02 13.62
C GLU A 65 0.84 -12.90 14.07
N VAL A 66 1.41 -12.17 13.09
CA VAL A 66 2.26 -11.00 13.38
C VAL A 66 1.47 -9.91 14.11
N TYR A 67 0.25 -9.61 13.66
CA TYR A 67 -0.63 -8.67 14.37
C TYR A 67 -0.92 -9.11 15.80
N LYS A 68 -1.21 -10.40 16.03
CA LYS A 68 -1.47 -10.94 17.37
C LYS A 68 -0.26 -10.77 18.30
N THR A 69 0.95 -10.91 17.76
CA THR A 69 2.20 -10.74 18.53
C THR A 69 2.51 -9.26 18.80
N TYR A 70 2.22 -8.37 17.83
CA TYR A 70 2.53 -6.94 17.91
C TYR A 70 1.29 -6.06 17.62
N PRO A 71 0.23 -6.15 18.46
CA PRO A 71 -1.05 -5.49 18.16
C PRO A 71 -0.98 -3.96 18.14
N ASP A 72 -0.01 -3.37 18.84
CA ASP A 72 0.20 -1.92 18.87
C ASP A 72 1.01 -1.42 17.67
N LYS A 73 1.71 -2.31 16.96
CA LYS A 73 2.59 -1.98 15.84
C LYS A 73 1.92 -2.13 14.48
N PHE A 74 0.91 -2.99 14.34
CA PHE A 74 0.38 -3.31 13.03
C PHE A 74 -1.15 -3.21 12.94
N ARG A 75 -1.60 -2.91 11.73
CA ARG A 75 -2.95 -3.18 11.24
C ARG A 75 -2.84 -3.88 9.90
N VAL A 76 -3.86 -4.65 9.53
CA VAL A 76 -3.75 -5.59 8.41
C VAL A 76 -4.70 -5.24 7.29
N VAL A 77 -4.17 -5.27 6.07
CA VAL A 77 -4.91 -5.25 4.81
C VAL A 77 -4.67 -6.59 4.11
N THR A 78 -5.73 -7.23 3.60
CA THR A 78 -5.61 -8.51 2.91
C THR A 78 -6.06 -8.43 1.46
N PRO A 79 -5.36 -9.07 0.51
CA PRO A 79 -5.90 -9.32 -0.82
C PRO A 79 -7.15 -10.17 -0.74
N VAL A 80 -8.10 -9.90 -1.63
CA VAL A 80 -9.33 -10.70 -1.76
C VAL A 80 -9.50 -11.23 -3.18
N ASP A 81 -10.04 -12.45 -3.29
CA ASP A 81 -10.37 -13.06 -4.57
C ASP A 81 -11.75 -12.62 -5.03
N ALA A 82 -11.80 -11.73 -6.01
CA ALA A 82 -13.06 -11.25 -6.58
C ALA A 82 -13.81 -12.33 -7.39
N THR A 83 -13.19 -13.47 -7.71
CA THR A 83 -13.88 -14.60 -8.37
C THR A 83 -14.63 -15.50 -7.38
N ASN A 84 -14.36 -15.36 -6.08
CA ASN A 84 -15.04 -16.13 -5.05
C ASN A 84 -16.53 -15.78 -5.02
N PRO A 85 -17.44 -16.76 -5.21
CA PRO A 85 -18.89 -16.52 -5.17
C PRO A 85 -19.39 -16.02 -3.81
N ALA A 86 -18.64 -16.25 -2.73
CA ALA A 86 -18.96 -15.80 -1.36
C ALA A 86 -18.18 -14.52 -0.96
N ILE A 87 -17.75 -13.68 -1.93
CA ILE A 87 -16.89 -12.52 -1.65
C ILE A 87 -17.50 -11.56 -0.62
N ASP A 88 -18.82 -11.39 -0.60
CA ASP A 88 -19.52 -10.56 0.38
C ASP A 88 -19.29 -11.06 1.81
N ASP A 89 -19.44 -12.38 2.02
CA ASP A 89 -19.21 -13.01 3.32
C ASP A 89 -17.73 -13.00 3.73
N VAL A 90 -16.82 -13.16 2.75
CA VAL A 90 -15.38 -13.05 2.97
C VAL A 90 -15.03 -11.65 3.49
N VAL A 91 -15.55 -10.59 2.86
CA VAL A 91 -15.32 -9.21 3.28
C VAL A 91 -15.98 -8.92 4.64
N ALA A 92 -17.21 -9.40 4.86
CA ALA A 92 -17.89 -9.24 6.14
C ALA A 92 -17.13 -9.92 7.29
N LYS A 93 -16.68 -11.16 7.10
CA LYS A 93 -15.85 -11.88 8.08
C LYS A 93 -14.55 -11.17 8.34
N TRP A 94 -13.89 -10.67 7.29
CA TRP A 94 -12.66 -9.90 7.41
C TRP A 94 -12.86 -8.63 8.23
N ALA A 95 -13.93 -7.89 7.96
CA ALA A 95 -14.25 -6.67 8.70
C ALA A 95 -14.44 -6.90 10.21
N ALA A 96 -14.91 -8.09 10.60
CA ALA A 96 -15.06 -8.50 12.00
C ALA A 96 -13.76 -9.04 12.63
N THR A 97 -12.70 -9.24 11.84
CA THR A 97 -11.43 -9.80 12.31
C THR A 97 -10.61 -8.74 13.05
N PRO A 98 -10.13 -9.01 14.28
CA PRO A 98 -9.26 -8.08 15.00
C PRO A 98 -8.03 -7.70 14.18
N GLY A 99 -7.72 -6.41 14.13
CA GLY A 99 -6.59 -5.88 13.35
C GLY A 99 -6.87 -5.61 11.87
N ALA A 100 -7.96 -6.14 11.30
CA ALA A 100 -8.35 -5.85 9.92
C ALA A 100 -8.74 -4.38 9.73
N ARG A 101 -8.20 -3.73 8.67
CA ARG A 101 -8.46 -2.30 8.39
C ARG A 101 -8.70 -1.98 6.92
N GLY A 102 -8.65 -2.96 6.04
CA GLY A 102 -8.91 -2.76 4.62
C GLY A 102 -8.78 -4.06 3.83
N ILE A 103 -9.24 -4.04 2.60
CA ILE A 103 -8.99 -5.10 1.63
C ILE A 103 -8.11 -4.59 0.50
N ARG A 104 -7.49 -5.50 -0.25
CA ARG A 104 -6.71 -5.16 -1.44
C ARG A 104 -7.29 -5.84 -2.67
N ILE A 105 -7.59 -5.05 -3.70
CA ILE A 105 -7.93 -5.54 -5.03
C ILE A 105 -6.71 -5.35 -5.91
N ARG A 106 -6.31 -6.44 -6.57
CA ARG A 106 -5.15 -6.45 -7.47
C ARG A 106 -5.63 -6.53 -8.91
N MET A 107 -5.22 -5.55 -9.69
CA MET A 107 -5.47 -5.50 -11.13
C MET A 107 -4.19 -5.86 -11.88
N ARG A 108 -4.18 -7.00 -12.55
CA ARG A 108 -3.08 -7.48 -13.38
C ARG A 108 -3.57 -8.59 -14.30
N ASP A 109 -2.78 -8.93 -15.30
CA ASP A 109 -3.08 -10.05 -16.20
C ASP A 109 -3.37 -11.34 -15.43
N GLY A 110 -4.40 -12.05 -15.84
CA GLY A 110 -4.90 -13.27 -15.20
C GLY A 110 -5.84 -13.04 -14.01
N LEU A 111 -6.08 -11.79 -13.58
CA LEU A 111 -7.07 -11.45 -12.56
C LEU A 111 -8.18 -10.57 -13.15
N PRO A 112 -9.37 -10.53 -12.52
CA PRO A 112 -10.46 -9.65 -12.95
C PRO A 112 -10.04 -8.17 -12.92
N MET A 113 -10.29 -7.46 -14.03
CA MET A 113 -10.02 -6.02 -14.15
C MET A 113 -11.20 -5.25 -14.73
N ASP A 114 -12.17 -5.94 -15.33
CA ASP A 114 -13.32 -5.30 -15.94
C ASP A 114 -14.24 -4.69 -14.86
N ALA A 115 -14.63 -3.43 -15.08
CA ALA A 115 -15.54 -2.74 -14.18
C ALA A 115 -16.93 -3.36 -14.12
N ASP A 116 -17.32 -4.16 -15.11
CA ASP A 116 -18.58 -4.90 -15.11
C ASP A 116 -18.48 -6.28 -14.43
N HIS A 117 -17.27 -6.69 -14.00
CA HIS A 117 -17.09 -7.96 -13.31
C HIS A 117 -17.90 -8.00 -12.00
N PRO A 118 -18.86 -8.94 -11.85
CA PRO A 118 -19.81 -8.92 -10.74
C PRO A 118 -19.15 -9.08 -9.38
N GLY A 119 -18.10 -9.90 -9.29
CA GLY A 119 -17.39 -10.13 -8.04
C GLY A 119 -16.57 -8.91 -7.59
N LEU A 120 -15.96 -8.14 -8.52
CA LEU A 120 -15.32 -6.88 -8.18
C LEU A 120 -16.35 -5.89 -7.63
N ASN A 121 -17.48 -5.73 -8.32
CA ASN A 121 -18.54 -4.82 -7.86
C ASN A 121 -19.06 -5.19 -6.47
N ARG A 122 -19.22 -6.49 -6.17
CA ARG A 122 -19.60 -6.96 -4.83
C ARG A 122 -18.50 -6.68 -3.80
N ALA A 123 -17.22 -6.91 -4.13
CA ALA A 123 -16.11 -6.65 -3.21
C ALA A 123 -16.04 -5.16 -2.81
N PHE A 124 -16.17 -4.24 -3.77
CA PHE A 124 -16.21 -2.80 -3.50
C PHE A 124 -17.43 -2.42 -2.65
N ALA A 125 -18.62 -2.91 -3.01
CA ALA A 125 -19.85 -2.63 -2.27
C ALA A 125 -19.81 -3.19 -0.83
N ALA A 126 -19.30 -4.39 -0.64
CA ALA A 126 -19.11 -5.00 0.67
C ALA A 126 -18.10 -4.21 1.52
N ALA A 127 -16.99 -3.75 0.93
CA ALA A 127 -16.03 -2.91 1.61
C ALA A 127 -16.66 -1.59 2.09
N ALA A 128 -17.43 -0.91 1.23
CA ALA A 128 -18.17 0.30 1.60
C ALA A 128 -19.14 0.04 2.76
N LYS A 129 -19.95 -1.02 2.67
CA LYS A 129 -20.92 -1.44 3.70
C LYS A 129 -20.26 -1.63 5.07
N HIS A 130 -19.04 -2.17 5.11
CA HIS A 130 -18.30 -2.43 6.35
C HIS A 130 -17.30 -1.30 6.71
N GLY A 131 -17.26 -0.22 5.94
CA GLY A 131 -16.37 0.92 6.16
C GLY A 131 -14.89 0.58 6.06
N LEU A 132 -14.54 -0.40 5.22
CA LEU A 132 -13.17 -0.77 4.90
C LEU A 132 -12.69 -0.01 3.65
N PRO A 133 -11.53 0.66 3.69
CA PRO A 133 -10.90 1.15 2.47
C PRO A 133 -10.45 -0.01 1.57
N VAL A 134 -10.54 0.20 0.27
CA VAL A 134 -10.04 -0.72 -0.75
C VAL A 134 -8.70 -0.21 -1.28
N ASN A 135 -7.63 -0.93 -0.96
CA ASN A 135 -6.34 -0.71 -1.59
C ASN A 135 -6.39 -1.22 -3.02
N LEU A 136 -6.31 -0.33 -3.98
CA LEU A 136 -6.37 -0.66 -5.40
C LEU A 136 -4.96 -0.69 -5.99
N LEU A 137 -4.48 -1.90 -6.28
CA LEU A 137 -3.23 -2.11 -7.00
C LEU A 137 -3.51 -2.17 -8.50
N CYS A 138 -3.36 -1.04 -9.17
CA CYS A 138 -3.46 -0.89 -10.63
C CYS A 138 -2.13 -0.36 -11.22
N TRP A 139 -1.08 -1.00 -10.91
CA TRP A 139 0.32 -0.64 -11.10
C TRP A 139 0.68 -0.49 -12.58
N GLY A 140 0.86 0.76 -13.05
CA GLY A 140 1.09 1.11 -14.46
C GLY A 140 -0.16 0.98 -15.37
N ILE A 141 -1.34 0.71 -14.79
CA ILE A 141 -2.60 0.53 -15.53
C ILE A 141 -3.75 1.31 -14.90
N LEU A 142 -3.50 2.57 -14.50
CA LEU A 142 -4.50 3.45 -13.87
C LEU A 142 -5.79 3.58 -14.70
N ASP A 143 -5.69 3.49 -16.03
CA ASP A 143 -6.84 3.51 -16.94
C ASP A 143 -7.83 2.36 -16.66
N LYS A 144 -7.35 1.22 -16.16
CA LYS A 144 -8.20 0.09 -15.75
C LYS A 144 -8.82 0.32 -14.36
N GLY A 145 -8.18 1.10 -13.50
CA GLY A 145 -8.71 1.46 -12.18
C GLY A 145 -9.80 2.52 -12.24
N LEU A 146 -9.72 3.45 -13.20
CA LEU A 146 -10.62 4.61 -13.30
C LEU A 146 -12.11 4.23 -13.34
N PRO A 147 -12.60 3.26 -14.16
CA PRO A 147 -14.02 2.90 -14.16
C PRO A 147 -14.55 2.42 -12.82
N HIS A 148 -13.74 1.73 -12.01
CA HIS A 148 -14.11 1.31 -10.66
C HIS A 148 -14.21 2.50 -9.70
N ILE A 149 -13.30 3.46 -9.78
CA ILE A 149 -13.33 4.71 -9.01
C ILE A 149 -14.61 5.49 -9.32
N GLN A 150 -14.99 5.55 -10.57
CA GLN A 150 -16.19 6.24 -11.04
C GLN A 150 -17.48 5.58 -10.56
N ARG A 151 -17.51 4.27 -10.52
CA ARG A 151 -18.68 3.46 -10.15
C ARG A 151 -18.91 3.42 -8.63
N HIS A 152 -17.84 3.27 -7.84
CA HIS A 152 -17.91 2.99 -6.40
C HIS A 152 -17.60 4.23 -5.54
N ARG A 153 -18.43 5.27 -5.69
CA ARG A 153 -18.22 6.57 -5.00
C ARG A 153 -18.33 6.51 -3.48
N ASP A 154 -19.07 5.55 -2.96
CA ASP A 154 -19.25 5.33 -1.52
C ASP A 154 -18.09 4.53 -0.90
N THR A 155 -17.19 3.99 -1.71
CA THR A 155 -16.02 3.25 -1.27
C THR A 155 -14.81 4.16 -1.20
N VAL A 156 -14.11 4.20 -0.07
CA VAL A 156 -12.79 4.83 0.00
C VAL A 156 -11.80 3.95 -0.77
N ILE A 157 -11.28 4.46 -1.87
CA ILE A 157 -10.31 3.77 -2.73
C ILE A 157 -8.93 4.37 -2.50
N VAL A 158 -7.99 3.52 -2.12
CA VAL A 158 -6.59 3.90 -1.84
C VAL A 158 -5.72 3.37 -2.96
N ILE A 159 -5.16 4.26 -3.76
CA ILE A 159 -4.26 3.89 -4.86
C ILE A 159 -2.90 3.48 -4.28
N ASP A 160 -2.52 2.22 -4.46
CA ASP A 160 -1.22 1.71 -4.05
C ASP A 160 -0.10 2.27 -4.95
N HIS A 161 1.04 2.65 -4.35
CA HIS A 161 2.29 2.99 -5.05
C HIS A 161 2.12 4.07 -6.14
N LEU A 162 1.32 5.12 -5.85
CA LEU A 162 1.01 6.18 -6.82
C LEU A 162 0.29 5.66 -8.08
N GLY A 163 -0.07 4.38 -8.16
CA GLY A 163 -0.56 3.74 -9.38
C GLY A 163 0.47 3.64 -10.51
N LEU A 164 1.72 4.00 -10.24
CA LEU A 164 2.81 4.04 -11.22
C LEU A 164 3.61 2.74 -11.18
N LEU A 165 4.10 2.30 -12.35
CA LEU A 165 4.99 1.16 -12.42
C LEU A 165 6.36 1.52 -11.84
N GLN A 166 6.68 0.93 -10.69
CA GLN A 166 7.92 1.18 -9.98
C GLN A 166 8.92 0.03 -10.17
N PRO A 167 10.22 0.31 -10.37
CA PRO A 167 11.22 -0.74 -10.51
C PRO A 167 11.43 -1.47 -9.18
N ALA A 168 11.67 -2.78 -9.26
CA ALA A 168 12.08 -3.60 -8.13
C ALA A 168 13.61 -3.75 -8.04
N ARG A 169 14.33 -3.40 -9.10
CA ARG A 169 15.80 -3.47 -9.22
C ARG A 169 16.30 -2.39 -10.18
N PRO A 170 17.55 -1.91 -10.02
CA PRO A 170 18.17 -1.01 -11.01
C PRO A 170 18.28 -1.67 -12.41
N PRO A 171 18.33 -0.87 -13.49
CA PRO A 171 18.24 0.57 -13.52
C PRO A 171 16.81 1.13 -13.39
N VAL A 172 16.68 2.37 -12.93
CA VAL A 172 15.38 3.08 -12.92
C VAL A 172 15.05 3.46 -14.37
N PRO A 173 13.83 3.15 -14.90
CA PRO A 173 13.41 3.57 -16.23
C PRO A 173 13.39 5.09 -16.38
N ALA A 174 13.84 5.60 -17.54
CA ALA A 174 13.95 7.04 -17.78
C ALA A 174 12.60 7.79 -17.65
N ASP A 175 11.51 7.11 -17.97
CA ASP A 175 10.13 7.63 -17.99
C ASP A 175 9.28 7.15 -16.83
N VAL A 176 9.91 6.79 -15.70
CA VAL A 176 9.23 6.20 -14.52
C VAL A 176 8.05 7.02 -13.99
N TRP A 177 8.02 8.34 -14.25
CA TRP A 177 6.94 9.27 -13.90
C TRP A 177 5.97 9.58 -15.06
N ALA A 178 6.09 8.91 -16.21
CA ALA A 178 5.29 9.23 -17.41
C ALA A 178 3.76 9.19 -17.18
N ASP A 179 3.29 8.29 -16.34
CA ASP A 179 1.86 8.14 -16.01
C ASP A 179 1.38 9.05 -14.86
N LEU A 180 2.26 9.92 -14.31
CA LEU A 180 1.87 10.86 -13.26
C LEU A 180 0.62 11.72 -13.61
N PRO A 181 0.47 12.24 -14.84
CA PRO A 181 -0.75 12.99 -15.19
C PRO A 181 -2.05 12.19 -15.04
N LYS A 182 -2.01 10.86 -15.25
CA LYS A 182 -3.18 9.99 -15.04
C LYS A 182 -3.54 9.90 -13.55
N LEU A 183 -2.53 9.81 -12.67
CA LEU A 183 -2.76 9.85 -11.23
C LEU A 183 -3.33 11.20 -10.80
N LEU A 184 -2.74 12.32 -11.24
CA LEU A 184 -3.21 13.67 -10.88
C LEU A 184 -4.66 13.90 -11.29
N ALA A 185 -5.11 13.35 -12.43
CA ALA A 185 -6.49 13.43 -12.88
C ALA A 185 -7.48 12.74 -11.90
N LEU A 186 -7.01 11.80 -11.07
CA LEU A 186 -7.86 11.15 -10.07
C LEU A 186 -8.18 12.05 -8.87
N ALA A 187 -7.49 13.18 -8.69
CA ALA A 187 -7.71 14.09 -7.57
C ALA A 187 -9.13 14.72 -7.55
N GLN A 188 -9.81 14.77 -8.71
CA GLN A 188 -11.22 15.19 -8.80
C GLN A 188 -12.20 14.24 -8.07
N TYR A 189 -11.75 13.04 -7.69
CA TYR A 189 -12.60 12.04 -7.05
C TYR A 189 -12.39 12.05 -5.54
N GLU A 190 -13.38 12.55 -4.79
CA GLU A 190 -13.31 12.74 -3.34
C GLU A 190 -13.12 11.43 -2.55
N ASN A 191 -13.51 10.28 -3.12
CA ASN A 191 -13.33 8.97 -2.51
C ASN A 191 -11.93 8.38 -2.73
N VAL A 192 -11.03 9.05 -3.47
CA VAL A 192 -9.66 8.56 -3.74
C VAL A 192 -8.66 9.09 -2.72
N ARG A 193 -7.80 8.19 -2.27
CA ARG A 193 -6.60 8.43 -1.45
C ARG A 193 -5.39 7.85 -2.17
N VAL A 194 -4.20 8.33 -1.85
CA VAL A 194 -2.97 7.92 -2.53
C VAL A 194 -1.93 7.49 -1.50
N LYS A 195 -1.32 6.33 -1.73
CA LYS A 195 -0.08 5.92 -1.06
C LYS A 195 1.12 6.40 -1.86
N ILE A 196 1.86 7.33 -1.30
CA ILE A 196 3.18 7.73 -1.76
C ILE A 196 4.17 6.69 -1.21
N SER A 197 3.98 5.43 -1.57
CA SER A 197 4.79 4.31 -1.12
C SER A 197 5.77 3.86 -2.20
N GLY A 198 7.00 3.55 -1.79
CA GLY A 198 8.06 3.13 -2.70
C GLY A 198 8.58 4.24 -3.63
N ALA A 199 8.22 5.50 -3.44
CA ALA A 199 8.61 6.62 -4.31
C ALA A 199 10.14 6.76 -4.46
N CYS A 200 10.91 6.45 -3.42
CA CYS A 200 12.38 6.50 -3.46
C CYS A 200 12.98 5.54 -4.50
N THR A 201 12.29 4.47 -4.88
CA THR A 201 12.78 3.56 -5.93
C THR A 201 12.68 4.14 -7.34
N MET A 202 12.00 5.28 -7.50
CA MET A 202 11.80 5.97 -8.77
C MET A 202 12.84 7.07 -9.01
N SER A 203 13.80 7.24 -8.07
CA SER A 203 14.84 8.25 -8.17
C SER A 203 15.96 7.85 -9.15
N HIS A 204 16.41 8.80 -9.94
CA HIS A 204 17.64 8.71 -10.75
C HIS A 204 18.88 9.27 -10.02
N GLN A 205 18.69 9.80 -8.82
CA GLN A 205 19.75 10.36 -8.00
C GLN A 205 20.10 9.43 -6.82
N PRO A 206 21.30 9.51 -6.29
CA PRO A 206 21.65 8.82 -5.06
C PRO A 206 20.85 9.38 -3.89
N PHE A 207 20.83 8.64 -2.78
CA PHE A 207 20.29 9.14 -1.51
C PHE A 207 20.80 10.56 -1.20
N PRO A 208 19.94 11.51 -0.81
CA PRO A 208 18.55 11.33 -0.32
C PRO A 208 17.44 11.46 -1.39
N TYR A 209 17.72 11.17 -2.67
CA TYR A 209 16.69 11.07 -3.73
C TYR A 209 15.97 12.39 -4.03
N ASP A 210 16.71 13.47 -4.21
CA ASP A 210 16.15 14.82 -4.32
C ASP A 210 15.20 15.03 -5.51
N ASP A 211 15.36 14.26 -6.58
CA ASP A 211 14.57 14.34 -7.80
C ASP A 211 13.14 13.82 -7.68
N ILE A 212 12.82 13.03 -6.62
CA ILE A 212 11.44 12.57 -6.42
C ILE A 212 10.51 13.69 -5.93
N TRP A 213 11.06 14.79 -5.41
CA TRP A 213 10.25 15.78 -4.72
C TRP A 213 9.38 16.62 -5.65
N GLU A 214 9.84 16.93 -6.86
CA GLU A 214 8.98 17.65 -7.82
C GLU A 214 7.68 16.88 -8.10
N PRO A 215 7.71 15.61 -8.55
CA PRO A 215 6.48 14.86 -8.77
C PRO A 215 5.69 14.54 -7.49
N VAL A 216 6.34 14.30 -6.36
CA VAL A 216 5.66 14.07 -5.07
C VAL A 216 4.89 15.31 -4.61
N LEU A 217 5.47 16.49 -4.71
CA LEU A 217 4.77 17.74 -4.36
C LEU A 217 3.56 17.98 -5.26
N ARG A 218 3.64 17.70 -6.56
CA ARG A 218 2.48 17.78 -7.47
C ARG A 218 1.34 16.86 -7.03
N VAL A 219 1.65 15.66 -6.52
CA VAL A 219 0.63 14.75 -5.97
C VAL A 219 0.01 15.36 -4.72
N ILE A 220 0.83 15.89 -3.79
CA ILE A 220 0.35 16.54 -2.57
C ILE A 220 -0.50 17.76 -2.89
N ASP A 221 -0.10 18.58 -3.85
CA ASP A 221 -0.84 19.78 -4.29
C ASP A 221 -2.21 19.40 -4.90
N ALA A 222 -2.25 18.32 -5.70
CA ALA A 222 -3.48 17.89 -6.36
C ALA A 222 -4.48 17.23 -5.40
N PHE A 223 -4.02 16.37 -4.50
CA PHE A 223 -4.89 15.60 -3.61
C PHE A 223 -5.11 16.25 -2.25
N GLY A 224 -4.18 17.08 -1.78
CA GLY A 224 -4.12 17.52 -0.40
C GLY A 224 -3.52 16.47 0.54
N LEU A 225 -2.91 16.91 1.62
CA LEU A 225 -2.27 16.04 2.63
C LEU A 225 -3.27 15.11 3.35
N ASP A 226 -4.53 15.49 3.42
CA ASP A 226 -5.62 14.70 4.00
C ASP A 226 -6.02 13.48 3.14
N ARG A 227 -5.46 13.38 1.93
CA ARG A 227 -5.66 12.26 1.00
C ARG A 227 -4.35 11.56 0.60
N CYS A 228 -3.19 12.02 1.09
CA CYS A 228 -1.88 11.44 0.81
C CYS A 228 -1.31 10.73 2.04
N MET A 229 -0.69 9.57 1.85
CA MET A 229 -0.09 8.77 2.91
C MET A 229 1.28 8.27 2.46
N TRP A 230 2.30 8.50 3.29
CA TRP A 230 3.64 8.02 3.05
C TRP A 230 3.79 6.52 3.39
N GLY A 231 4.69 5.82 2.66
CA GLY A 231 5.12 4.48 3.00
C GLY A 231 6.37 4.03 2.26
N THR A 232 7.06 3.03 2.79
CA THR A 232 8.30 2.53 2.22
C THR A 232 8.07 1.47 1.15
N ASP A 233 6.99 0.71 1.25
CA ASP A 233 6.76 -0.52 0.49
C ASP A 233 7.87 -1.58 0.72
N TRP A 234 8.47 -1.55 1.89
CA TRP A 234 9.41 -2.57 2.31
C TRP A 234 8.61 -3.87 2.58
N THR A 235 8.90 -4.95 2.06
CA THR A 235 10.12 -5.60 1.63
C THR A 235 10.35 -5.60 0.11
N ARG A 236 9.37 -5.14 -0.70
CA ARG A 236 9.53 -5.09 -2.16
C ARG A 236 10.74 -4.23 -2.59
N THR A 237 11.00 -3.17 -1.85
CA THR A 237 12.04 -2.18 -2.19
C THR A 237 13.45 -2.58 -1.79
N ILE A 238 13.64 -3.71 -1.13
CA ILE A 238 14.93 -4.10 -0.51
C ILE A 238 16.07 -4.31 -1.52
N GLY A 239 15.74 -4.57 -2.78
CA GLY A 239 16.73 -4.65 -3.86
C GLY A 239 17.21 -3.28 -4.36
N MET A 240 16.61 -2.18 -3.89
CA MET A 240 16.87 -0.82 -4.31
C MET A 240 17.41 0.05 -3.17
N LEU A 241 16.85 -0.11 -1.96
CA LEU A 241 17.14 0.75 -0.81
C LEU A 241 16.89 0.01 0.52
N THR A 242 17.51 0.52 1.58
CA THR A 242 17.25 0.08 2.96
C THR A 242 15.93 0.68 3.48
N TYR A 243 15.41 0.13 4.60
CA TYR A 243 14.23 0.71 5.26
C TYR A 243 14.47 2.18 5.65
N GLU A 244 15.63 2.49 6.24
CA GLU A 244 16.03 3.84 6.60
C GLU A 244 16.02 4.80 5.39
N GLN A 245 16.53 4.35 4.24
CA GLN A 245 16.54 5.14 3.01
C GLN A 245 15.12 5.41 2.44
N GLY A 246 14.13 4.62 2.83
CA GLY A 246 12.72 4.88 2.52
C GLY A 246 12.04 5.85 3.50
N VAL A 247 12.59 6.01 4.72
CA VAL A 247 12.03 6.86 5.80
C VAL A 247 12.65 8.26 5.78
N THR A 248 13.98 8.32 5.83
CA THR A 248 14.76 9.55 6.04
C THR A 248 14.45 10.68 5.06
N PRO A 249 14.30 10.44 3.74
CA PRO A 249 14.01 11.51 2.79
C PRO A 249 12.70 12.26 3.12
N PHE A 250 11.69 11.56 3.63
CA PHE A 250 10.41 12.17 4.00
C PHE A 250 10.44 12.81 5.38
N ARG A 251 11.08 12.18 6.36
CA ARG A 251 11.17 12.67 7.73
C ARG A 251 12.02 13.95 7.83
N ASP A 252 13.16 13.97 7.15
CA ASP A 252 14.19 15.01 7.34
C ASP A 252 14.12 16.12 6.28
N THR A 253 13.15 16.02 5.33
CA THR A 253 12.96 17.04 4.29
C THR A 253 12.70 18.43 4.87
N LYS A 254 13.24 19.45 4.18
CA LYS A 254 12.93 20.87 4.43
C LYS A 254 11.81 21.39 3.51
N ARG A 255 11.27 20.57 2.61
CA ARG A 255 10.24 20.94 1.63
C ARG A 255 8.83 20.91 2.20
N LEU A 256 8.66 20.26 3.35
CA LEU A 256 7.39 20.19 4.08
C LEU A 256 7.55 20.77 5.48
N SER A 257 6.52 21.44 5.99
CA SER A 257 6.47 21.85 7.40
C SER A 257 6.35 20.61 8.31
N GLU A 258 6.62 20.76 9.61
CA GLU A 258 6.47 19.68 10.58
C GLU A 258 5.00 19.18 10.67
N ASN A 259 4.03 20.07 10.49
CA ASN A 259 2.61 19.71 10.43
C ASN A 259 2.28 18.90 9.18
N ASP A 260 2.86 19.25 8.02
CA ASP A 260 2.66 18.51 6.77
C ASP A 260 3.28 17.11 6.84
N LYS A 261 4.49 17.02 7.39
CA LYS A 261 5.14 15.71 7.64
C LYS A 261 4.30 14.85 8.59
N ALA A 262 3.80 15.43 9.68
CA ALA A 262 2.95 14.74 10.63
C ALA A 262 1.66 14.23 9.98
N ALA A 263 1.05 15.01 9.09
CA ALA A 263 -0.12 14.58 8.32
C ALA A 263 0.23 13.44 7.36
N LEU A 264 1.27 13.63 6.53
CA LEU A 264 1.69 12.67 5.51
C LEU A 264 2.18 11.33 6.08
N MET A 265 3.00 11.37 7.15
CA MET A 265 3.68 10.20 7.71
C MET A 265 2.88 9.49 8.82
N GLY A 266 1.61 9.80 9.01
CA GLY A 266 0.78 9.07 9.99
C GLY A 266 -0.63 9.63 10.16
N GLY A 267 -0.81 10.95 10.22
CA GLY A 267 -2.09 11.55 10.55
C GLY A 267 -3.22 11.20 9.58
N THR A 268 -2.97 11.22 8.30
CA THR A 268 -3.93 10.83 7.26
C THR A 268 -4.22 9.34 7.30
N LEU A 269 -3.19 8.51 7.47
CA LEU A 269 -3.34 7.06 7.62
C LEU A 269 -4.28 6.71 8.78
N GLN A 270 -4.09 7.34 9.94
CA GLN A 270 -4.92 7.08 11.12
C GLN A 270 -6.40 7.34 10.86
N LYS A 271 -6.73 8.36 10.09
CA LYS A 271 -8.11 8.68 9.70
C LYS A 271 -8.67 7.66 8.70
N VAL A 272 -7.89 7.36 7.65
CA VAL A 272 -8.33 6.48 6.54
C VAL A 272 -8.53 5.04 7.02
N TYR A 273 -7.61 4.50 7.82
CA TYR A 273 -7.67 3.11 8.28
C TYR A 273 -8.24 2.94 9.69
N LYS A 274 -8.70 4.03 10.33
CA LYS A 274 -9.27 4.00 11.70
C LYS A 274 -8.30 3.28 12.67
N TRP A 275 -7.07 3.76 12.67
CA TRP A 275 -5.96 3.16 13.43
C TRP A 275 -6.24 3.01 14.92
#